data_2aae1a65b074343809e40e98c62a87e0
#
_entry.id   2aae1a65b074343809e40e98c62a87e0
#
_cell.length_a   1.000
_cell.length_b   1.000
_cell.length_c   1.000
_cell.angle_alpha   90.00
_cell.angle_beta   90.00
_cell.angle_gamma   90.00
#
_symmetry.space_group_name_H-M   'P 1'
#
loop_
_entity.id
_entity.type
_entity.pdbx_description
1 polymer ?
#
loop_
_entity_poly.entity_id
_entity_poly.type
_entity_poly.pdbx_seq_one_letter_code
_entity_poly.pdbx_strand_id
1 'polypeptide(L)'
;MIDNYIEKIAERSTSEITINECDYKKDGILYCGKCHTPKQGIYTVGRKTIKPLLLCKCGQEAYEKEEAEKKAKERELYIDRLRRSGIQDEKLLKCSFAIDDSPETKQSQAFRRYVDNWNEIAEKNIGLLLFGGVGTGKSFYGGCIANEIISRYTTPVIVTSIPRILNSLFGVEDKNGYISKLASVPLLIIDDLGAERDTDYALEQIYTVIDERYKANKPLIVTTNLSFEALKNPSDIRYKRIYDRVIEMCIPFNLSGVSRREAKAKAKAQNAKKLLF
;
A
#
# COMPACT_ATOMS: atom_id res chain seq x y z
N MET A 1 -39.99 -27.69 8.18
CA MET A 1 -38.74 -26.94 8.43
C MET A 1 -38.11 -26.38 7.13
N ILE A 2 -38.02 -27.14 6.08
CA ILE A 2 -37.44 -26.70 4.77
C ILE A 2 -38.35 -25.66 4.10
N ASP A 3 -39.69 -25.84 4.15
CA ASP A 3 -40.64 -24.90 3.54
C ASP A 3 -40.59 -23.48 4.18
N ASN A 4 -40.36 -23.39 5.47
CA ASN A 4 -40.24 -22.13 6.19
C ASN A 4 -38.89 -21.41 5.89
N TYR A 5 -37.87 -22.17 5.49
CA TYR A 5 -36.59 -21.64 5.11
C TYR A 5 -36.61 -21.09 3.66
N ILE A 6 -37.32 -21.77 2.77
CA ILE A 6 -37.51 -21.35 1.37
C ILE A 6 -38.43 -20.10 1.31
N GLU A 7 -39.51 -20.03 2.11
CA GLU A 7 -40.33 -18.84 2.21
C GLU A 7 -39.53 -17.62 2.72
N LYS A 8 -38.67 -17.78 3.73
CA LYS A 8 -37.78 -16.72 4.21
C LYS A 8 -36.72 -16.26 3.21
N ILE A 9 -36.20 -17.17 2.37
CA ILE A 9 -35.28 -16.81 1.29
C ILE A 9 -36.06 -16.07 0.18
N ALA A 10 -37.25 -16.51 -0.17
CA ALA A 10 -38.09 -15.85 -1.15
C ALA A 10 -38.52 -14.45 -0.67
N GLU A 11 -38.89 -14.26 0.60
CA GLU A 11 -39.20 -12.95 1.21
C GLU A 11 -37.97 -12.03 1.25
N ARG A 12 -36.79 -12.53 1.57
CA ARG A 12 -35.54 -11.70 1.56
C ARG A 12 -35.12 -11.28 0.16
N SER A 13 -35.34 -12.11 -0.87
CA SER A 13 -35.03 -11.77 -2.25
C SER A 13 -36.02 -10.81 -2.89
N THR A 14 -37.23 -10.69 -2.35
CA THR A 14 -38.29 -9.83 -2.90
C THR A 14 -38.27 -8.39 -2.39
N SER A 15 -37.59 -8.11 -1.28
CA SER A 15 -37.56 -6.76 -0.68
C SER A 15 -36.81 -5.69 -1.49
N GLU A 16 -35.98 -6.10 -2.43
CA GLU A 16 -35.15 -5.17 -3.25
C GLU A 16 -35.60 -5.07 -4.72
N ILE A 17 -36.59 -5.88 -5.15
CA ILE A 17 -37.03 -5.90 -6.54
C ILE A 17 -38.28 -5.06 -6.73
N THR A 18 -38.16 -3.91 -7.39
CA THR A 18 -39.27 -3.02 -7.71
C THR A 18 -39.99 -3.45 -8.99
N ILE A 19 -41.33 -3.46 -8.94
CA ILE A 19 -42.18 -3.60 -10.13
C ILE A 19 -42.39 -2.20 -10.70
N ASN A 20 -42.01 -2.00 -11.95
CA ASN A 20 -42.14 -0.72 -12.65
C ASN A 20 -43.46 -0.65 -13.41
N GLU A 21 -43.97 0.56 -13.66
CA GLU A 21 -45.23 0.79 -14.40
C GLU A 21 -45.21 0.22 -15.83
N CYS A 22 -44.03 0.10 -16.44
CA CYS A 22 -43.84 -0.46 -17.79
C CYS A 22 -43.73 -1.98 -17.83
N ASP A 23 -43.69 -2.67 -16.66
CA ASP A 23 -43.59 -4.12 -16.60
C ASP A 23 -44.95 -4.75 -17.03
N TYR A 24 -44.89 -5.89 -17.73
CA TYR A 24 -46.06 -6.53 -18.28
C TYR A 24 -46.09 -8.02 -17.96
N LYS A 25 -47.31 -8.61 -17.95
CA LYS A 25 -47.50 -10.05 -17.77
C LYS A 25 -47.69 -10.77 -19.12
N LYS A 26 -46.95 -11.83 -19.33
CA LYS A 26 -47.11 -12.76 -20.44
C LYS A 26 -47.13 -14.18 -19.88
N ASP A 27 -48.13 -14.99 -20.24
CA ASP A 27 -48.32 -16.38 -19.78
C ASP A 27 -48.25 -16.54 -18.24
N GLY A 28 -48.81 -15.54 -17.52
CA GLY A 28 -48.85 -15.52 -16.07
C GLY A 28 -47.52 -15.29 -15.38
N ILE A 29 -46.48 -14.81 -16.11
CA ILE A 29 -45.15 -14.40 -15.63
C ILE A 29 -44.95 -12.89 -15.85
N LEU A 30 -44.35 -12.24 -14.89
CA LEU A 30 -43.97 -10.82 -15.01
C LEU A 30 -42.68 -10.66 -15.82
N TYR A 31 -42.70 -9.76 -16.78
CA TYR A 31 -41.57 -9.37 -17.64
C TYR A 31 -41.21 -7.89 -17.46
N CYS A 32 -39.93 -7.59 -17.57
CA CYS A 32 -39.45 -6.23 -17.57
C CYS A 32 -39.83 -5.47 -18.83
N GLY A 33 -40.47 -4.31 -18.69
CA GLY A 33 -40.84 -3.46 -19.82
C GLY A 33 -39.65 -2.87 -20.60
N LYS A 34 -38.45 -2.83 -20.00
CA LYS A 34 -37.24 -2.27 -20.61
C LYS A 34 -36.44 -3.33 -21.40
N CYS A 35 -36.14 -4.48 -20.80
CA CYS A 35 -35.28 -5.49 -21.41
C CYS A 35 -36.02 -6.75 -21.86
N HIS A 36 -37.32 -6.81 -21.62
CA HIS A 36 -38.21 -7.89 -22.01
C HIS A 36 -37.81 -9.29 -21.49
N THR A 37 -37.01 -9.32 -20.38
CA THR A 37 -36.65 -10.59 -19.71
C THR A 37 -37.59 -10.85 -18.52
N PRO A 38 -37.75 -12.10 -18.10
CA PRO A 38 -38.60 -12.44 -16.97
C PRO A 38 -38.13 -11.75 -15.67
N LYS A 39 -39.08 -11.26 -14.88
CA LYS A 39 -38.89 -10.78 -13.49
C LYS A 39 -39.44 -11.76 -12.47
N GLN A 40 -39.90 -12.94 -12.90
CA GLN A 40 -40.35 -14.02 -12.04
C GLN A 40 -39.77 -15.36 -12.51
N GLY A 41 -39.36 -16.19 -11.56
CA GLY A 41 -39.04 -17.59 -11.77
C GLY A 41 -40.26 -18.47 -11.44
N ILE A 42 -40.31 -19.67 -11.96
CA ILE A 42 -41.30 -20.70 -11.60
C ILE A 42 -40.54 -21.82 -10.90
N TYR A 43 -40.86 -22.06 -9.64
CA TYR A 43 -40.25 -23.15 -8.87
C TYR A 43 -41.34 -24.00 -8.26
N THR A 44 -41.25 -25.32 -8.40
CA THR A 44 -42.17 -26.28 -7.81
C THR A 44 -41.50 -26.98 -6.64
N VAL A 45 -42.05 -26.78 -5.44
CA VAL A 45 -41.58 -27.42 -4.21
C VAL A 45 -42.66 -28.31 -3.67
N GLY A 46 -42.49 -29.60 -3.79
CA GLY A 46 -43.55 -30.59 -3.49
C GLY A 46 -44.81 -30.41 -4.38
N ARG A 47 -45.96 -30.08 -3.78
CA ARG A 47 -47.21 -29.80 -4.51
C ARG A 47 -47.50 -28.30 -4.72
N LYS A 48 -46.63 -27.42 -4.25
CA LYS A 48 -46.79 -25.97 -4.37
C LYS A 48 -45.91 -25.39 -5.45
N THR A 49 -46.44 -24.55 -6.33
CA THR A 49 -45.70 -23.74 -7.28
C THR A 49 -45.58 -22.32 -6.77
N ILE A 50 -44.37 -21.83 -6.62
CA ILE A 50 -44.07 -20.47 -6.22
C ILE A 50 -43.47 -19.69 -7.40
N LYS A 51 -43.79 -18.38 -7.48
CA LYS A 51 -43.30 -17.47 -8.54
C LYS A 51 -42.55 -16.29 -7.89
N PRO A 52 -41.35 -16.52 -7.32
CA PRO A 52 -40.60 -15.43 -6.70
C PRO A 52 -40.19 -14.41 -7.74
N LEU A 53 -40.05 -13.16 -7.32
CA LEU A 53 -39.49 -12.09 -8.12
C LEU A 53 -37.98 -12.32 -8.31
N LEU A 54 -37.49 -12.07 -9.54
CA LEU A 54 -36.09 -12.16 -9.94
C LEU A 54 -35.67 -10.84 -10.56
N LEU A 55 -34.40 -10.52 -10.45
CA LEU A 55 -33.83 -9.43 -11.22
C LEU A 55 -33.88 -9.78 -12.71
N CYS A 56 -34.47 -8.89 -13.51
CA CYS A 56 -34.36 -9.00 -14.97
C CYS A 56 -32.90 -8.66 -15.40
N LYS A 57 -32.57 -8.89 -16.66
CA LYS A 57 -31.22 -8.65 -17.19
C LYS A 57 -30.71 -7.23 -16.88
N CYS A 58 -31.49 -6.20 -17.18
CA CYS A 58 -31.07 -4.83 -16.89
C CYS A 58 -31.02 -4.49 -15.41
N GLY A 59 -31.82 -5.15 -14.55
CA GLY A 59 -31.76 -5.06 -13.10
C GLY A 59 -30.49 -5.72 -12.55
N GLN A 60 -30.11 -6.89 -13.08
CA GLN A 60 -28.89 -7.56 -12.70
C GLN A 60 -27.65 -6.76 -13.11
N GLU A 61 -27.62 -6.22 -14.34
CA GLU A 61 -26.52 -5.35 -14.81
C GLU A 61 -26.38 -4.09 -13.94
N ALA A 62 -27.52 -3.49 -13.53
CA ALA A 62 -27.49 -2.33 -12.65
C ALA A 62 -26.97 -2.69 -11.23
N TYR A 63 -27.42 -3.81 -10.69
CA TYR A 63 -26.97 -4.32 -9.38
C TYR A 63 -25.47 -4.65 -9.40
N GLU A 64 -24.99 -5.37 -10.43
CA GLU A 64 -23.58 -5.69 -10.57
C GLU A 64 -22.70 -4.44 -10.69
N LYS A 65 -23.19 -3.41 -11.39
CA LYS A 65 -22.51 -2.11 -11.50
C LYS A 65 -22.45 -1.40 -10.16
N GLU A 66 -23.55 -1.32 -9.43
CA GLU A 66 -23.60 -0.69 -8.11
C GLU A 66 -22.69 -1.41 -7.09
N GLU A 67 -22.72 -2.74 -7.09
CA GLU A 67 -21.84 -3.56 -6.26
C GLU A 67 -20.36 -3.35 -6.62
N ALA A 68 -20.03 -3.24 -7.91
CA ALA A 68 -18.68 -2.96 -8.36
C ALA A 68 -18.20 -1.56 -7.93
N GLU A 69 -19.05 -0.55 -8.07
CA GLU A 69 -18.76 0.83 -7.62
C GLU A 69 -18.57 0.89 -6.10
N LYS A 70 -19.43 0.20 -5.33
CA LYS A 70 -19.30 0.10 -3.88
C LYS A 70 -17.99 -0.55 -3.45
N LYS A 71 -17.65 -1.69 -4.05
CA LYS A 71 -16.37 -2.40 -3.78
C LYS A 71 -15.16 -1.55 -4.16
N ALA A 72 -15.22 -0.82 -5.29
CA ALA A 72 -14.16 0.08 -5.70
C ALA A 72 -13.94 1.20 -4.69
N LYS A 73 -15.03 1.82 -4.21
CA LYS A 73 -14.99 2.87 -3.18
C LYS A 73 -14.47 2.35 -1.83
N GLU A 74 -14.92 1.18 -1.40
CA GLU A 74 -14.43 0.54 -0.17
C GLU A 74 -12.92 0.24 -0.27
N ARG A 75 -12.45 -0.25 -1.43
CA ARG A 75 -11.03 -0.48 -1.69
C ARG A 75 -10.23 0.81 -1.65
N GLU A 76 -10.72 1.88 -2.27
CA GLU A 76 -10.06 3.20 -2.27
C GLU A 76 -9.91 3.76 -0.84
N LEU A 77 -10.99 3.71 -0.05
CA LEU A 77 -10.96 4.12 1.36
C LEU A 77 -9.97 3.28 2.20
N TYR A 78 -9.88 1.98 1.92
CA TYR A 78 -8.93 1.11 2.60
C TYR A 78 -7.48 1.44 2.21
N ILE A 79 -7.21 1.70 0.93
CA ILE A 79 -5.89 2.15 0.43
C ILE A 79 -5.48 3.48 1.10
N ASP A 80 -6.39 4.47 1.17
CA ASP A 80 -6.10 5.75 1.84
C ASP A 80 -5.78 5.55 3.32
N ARG A 81 -6.51 4.67 4.01
CA ARG A 81 -6.21 4.30 5.40
C ARG A 81 -4.82 3.67 5.55
N LEU A 82 -4.45 2.73 4.68
CA LEU A 82 -3.12 2.11 4.70
C LEU A 82 -2.03 3.15 4.49
N ARG A 83 -2.19 4.07 3.53
CA ARG A 83 -1.24 5.15 3.27
C ARG A 83 -1.05 6.04 4.50
N ARG A 84 -2.13 6.56 5.08
CA ARG A 84 -2.07 7.47 6.24
C ARG A 84 -1.53 6.80 7.49
N SER A 85 -1.84 5.53 7.72
CA SER A 85 -1.33 4.79 8.87
C SER A 85 0.14 4.37 8.72
N GLY A 86 0.59 4.12 7.50
CA GLY A 86 1.94 3.61 7.21
C GLY A 86 2.96 4.68 6.81
N ILE A 87 2.52 5.78 6.19
CA ILE A 87 3.39 6.85 5.69
C ILE A 87 3.08 8.13 6.45
N GLN A 88 3.89 8.45 7.46
CA GLN A 88 3.66 9.60 8.34
C GLN A 88 4.14 10.94 7.76
N ASP A 89 5.02 10.93 6.75
CA ASP A 89 5.50 12.14 6.10
C ASP A 89 4.61 12.51 4.91
N GLU A 90 3.93 13.67 4.99
CA GLU A 90 3.05 14.17 3.92
C GLU A 90 3.75 14.33 2.56
N LYS A 91 5.07 14.61 2.57
CA LYS A 91 5.84 14.69 1.32
C LYS A 91 5.97 13.33 0.67
N LEU A 92 6.15 12.28 1.46
CA LEU A 92 6.26 10.91 0.96
C LEU A 92 4.91 10.37 0.50
N LEU A 93 3.80 10.78 1.11
CA LEU A 93 2.45 10.45 0.64
C LEU A 93 2.18 10.92 -0.80
N LYS A 94 2.85 12.01 -1.23
CA LYS A 94 2.70 12.59 -2.58
C LYS A 94 3.70 12.04 -3.60
N CYS A 95 4.62 11.16 -3.19
CA CYS A 95 5.60 10.58 -4.10
C CYS A 95 4.92 9.57 -5.03
N SER A 96 5.20 9.71 -6.32
CA SER A 96 4.72 8.82 -7.38
C SER A 96 5.75 8.73 -8.49
N PHE A 97 5.85 7.60 -9.14
CA PHE A 97 6.68 7.46 -10.34
C PHE A 97 6.18 8.31 -11.52
N ALA A 98 4.93 8.80 -11.50
CA ALA A 98 4.42 9.71 -12.51
C ALA A 98 5.10 11.09 -12.48
N ILE A 99 5.59 11.52 -11.31
CA ILE A 99 6.30 12.80 -11.12
C ILE A 99 7.83 12.63 -11.05
N ASP A 100 8.34 11.46 -11.42
CA ASP A 100 9.78 11.22 -11.49
C ASP A 100 10.40 12.04 -12.64
N ASP A 101 11.38 12.87 -12.31
CA ASP A 101 12.08 13.74 -13.27
C ASP A 101 13.20 13.01 -14.03
N SER A 102 13.43 11.74 -13.72
CA SER A 102 14.50 10.93 -14.33
C SER A 102 14.05 9.47 -14.59
N PRO A 103 12.91 9.24 -15.27
CA PRO A 103 12.28 7.93 -15.41
C PRO A 103 13.13 6.94 -16.22
N GLU A 104 14.04 7.44 -17.09
CA GLU A 104 14.89 6.62 -17.97
C GLU A 104 16.14 6.09 -17.27
N THR A 105 16.40 6.47 -16.03
CA THR A 105 17.55 5.96 -15.29
C THR A 105 17.39 4.49 -14.96
N LYS A 106 18.51 3.75 -14.96
CA LYS A 106 18.53 2.33 -14.59
C LYS A 106 17.92 2.10 -13.20
N GLN A 107 18.14 3.04 -12.27
CA GLN A 107 17.60 3.01 -10.91
C GLN A 107 16.08 3.15 -10.92
N SER A 108 15.53 4.18 -11.60
CA SER A 108 14.08 4.37 -11.69
C SER A 108 13.40 3.14 -12.29
N GLN A 109 13.94 2.61 -13.38
CA GLN A 109 13.42 1.40 -14.03
C GLN A 109 13.51 0.17 -13.10
N ALA A 110 14.60 0.01 -12.35
CA ALA A 110 14.73 -1.08 -11.39
C ALA A 110 13.70 -1.00 -10.27
N PHE A 111 13.42 0.21 -9.74
CA PHE A 111 12.42 0.40 -8.70
C PHE A 111 10.99 0.17 -9.20
N ARG A 112 10.68 0.52 -10.46
CA ARG A 112 9.40 0.16 -11.10
C ARG A 112 9.26 -1.36 -11.21
N ARG A 113 10.32 -2.06 -11.68
CA ARG A 113 10.33 -3.53 -11.75
C ARG A 113 10.22 -4.17 -10.37
N TYR A 114 10.79 -3.57 -9.34
CA TYR A 114 10.64 -4.03 -7.95
C TYR A 114 9.16 -4.04 -7.55
N VAL A 115 8.43 -2.97 -7.88
CA VAL A 115 6.99 -2.91 -7.65
C VAL A 115 6.23 -3.90 -8.52
N ASP A 116 6.54 -3.98 -9.83
CA ASP A 116 5.85 -4.87 -10.76
C ASP A 116 5.94 -6.35 -10.36
N ASN A 117 7.06 -6.74 -9.73
CA ASN A 117 7.32 -8.11 -9.26
C ASN A 117 7.13 -8.30 -7.76
N TRP A 118 6.34 -7.43 -7.10
CA TRP A 118 6.23 -7.38 -5.64
C TRP A 118 5.94 -8.74 -4.98
N ASN A 119 5.06 -9.55 -5.54
CA ASN A 119 4.70 -10.84 -4.95
C ASN A 119 5.91 -11.78 -4.84
N GLU A 120 6.72 -11.86 -5.90
CA GLU A 120 7.93 -12.68 -5.91
C GLU A 120 9.03 -12.09 -5.01
N ILE A 121 9.17 -10.76 -5.00
CA ILE A 121 10.09 -10.03 -4.13
C ILE A 121 9.76 -10.24 -2.66
N ALA A 122 8.48 -10.18 -2.31
CA ALA A 122 8.02 -10.42 -0.95
C ALA A 122 8.24 -11.86 -0.50
N GLU A 123 8.00 -12.83 -1.39
CA GLU A 123 8.26 -14.25 -1.13
C GLU A 123 9.76 -14.54 -0.91
N LYS A 124 10.63 -13.92 -1.73
CA LYS A 124 12.09 -14.09 -1.67
C LYS A 124 12.76 -13.14 -0.67
N ASN A 125 12.00 -12.29 0.04
CA ASN A 125 12.51 -11.34 1.03
C ASN A 125 13.59 -10.38 0.51
N ILE A 126 13.46 -9.92 -0.74
CA ILE A 126 14.43 -9.05 -1.39
C ILE A 126 14.24 -7.61 -0.90
N GLY A 127 15.21 -7.08 -0.17
CA GLY A 127 15.26 -5.68 0.24
C GLY A 127 16.09 -4.80 -0.69
N LEU A 128 16.05 -3.48 -0.45
CA LEU A 128 16.84 -2.48 -1.19
C LEU A 128 17.60 -1.57 -0.23
N LEU A 129 18.89 -1.34 -0.51
CA LEU A 129 19.71 -0.35 0.16
C LEU A 129 20.00 0.81 -0.80
N LEU A 130 19.31 1.93 -0.61
CA LEU A 130 19.45 3.14 -1.43
C LEU A 130 20.49 4.06 -0.76
N PHE A 131 21.68 4.15 -1.31
CA PHE A 131 22.75 4.96 -0.77
C PHE A 131 23.25 6.02 -1.76
N GLY A 132 23.91 7.07 -1.25
CA GLY A 132 24.46 8.14 -2.08
C GLY A 132 24.28 9.53 -1.46
N GLY A 133 24.68 10.58 -2.17
CA GLY A 133 24.70 11.95 -1.70
C GLY A 133 23.33 12.48 -1.23
N VAL A 134 23.37 13.62 -0.49
CA VAL A 134 22.14 14.30 -0.04
C VAL A 134 21.37 14.84 -1.25
N GLY A 135 20.04 14.67 -1.22
CA GLY A 135 19.16 15.25 -2.25
C GLY A 135 19.08 14.48 -3.56
N THR A 136 19.68 13.29 -3.68
CA THR A 136 19.68 12.47 -4.91
C THR A 136 18.39 11.71 -5.19
N GLY A 137 17.39 11.79 -4.29
CA GLY A 137 16.06 11.19 -4.49
C GLY A 137 15.83 9.86 -3.78
N LYS A 138 16.69 9.43 -2.86
CA LYS A 138 16.54 8.17 -2.11
C LYS A 138 15.18 8.04 -1.43
N SER A 139 14.83 8.99 -0.57
CA SER A 139 13.53 9.02 0.14
C SER A 139 12.36 9.15 -0.84
N PHE A 140 12.53 9.87 -1.95
CA PHE A 140 11.51 9.98 -3.01
C PHE A 140 11.19 8.61 -3.59
N TYR A 141 12.20 7.83 -3.99
CA TYR A 141 11.96 6.49 -4.53
C TYR A 141 11.42 5.52 -3.48
N GLY A 142 11.85 5.63 -2.22
CA GLY A 142 11.23 4.89 -1.11
C GLY A 142 9.73 5.18 -0.99
N GLY A 143 9.35 6.47 -1.07
CA GLY A 143 7.96 6.90 -1.08
C GLY A 143 7.17 6.42 -2.32
N CYS A 144 7.78 6.46 -3.52
CA CYS A 144 7.15 5.93 -4.74
C CYS A 144 6.85 4.44 -4.62
N ILE A 145 7.82 3.65 -4.18
CA ILE A 145 7.66 2.20 -3.98
C ILE A 145 6.55 1.92 -2.97
N ALA A 146 6.55 2.62 -1.82
CA ALA A 146 5.53 2.46 -0.79
C ALA A 146 4.12 2.71 -1.33
N ASN A 147 3.92 3.86 -1.98
CA ASN A 147 2.61 4.26 -2.52
C ASN A 147 2.10 3.29 -3.59
N GLU A 148 2.97 2.83 -4.49
CA GLU A 148 2.60 1.89 -5.55
C GLU A 148 2.26 0.50 -4.99
N ILE A 149 3.03 -0.02 -4.03
CA ILE A 149 2.75 -1.31 -3.38
C ILE A 149 1.41 -1.26 -2.64
N ILE A 150 1.15 -0.20 -1.87
CA ILE A 150 -0.14 -0.02 -1.21
C ILE A 150 -1.28 0.03 -2.22
N SER A 151 -1.12 0.77 -3.31
CA SER A 151 -2.20 1.00 -4.29
C SER A 151 -2.52 -0.24 -5.11
N ARG A 152 -1.49 -0.91 -5.62
CA ARG A 152 -1.66 -2.04 -6.54
C ARG A 152 -2.00 -3.33 -5.80
N TYR A 153 -1.29 -3.59 -4.70
CA TYR A 153 -1.36 -4.86 -3.98
C TYR A 153 -2.16 -4.80 -2.69
N THR A 154 -2.62 -3.59 -2.30
CA THR A 154 -3.36 -3.40 -1.04
C THR A 154 -2.57 -3.93 0.16
N THR A 155 -1.24 -3.84 0.08
CA THR A 155 -0.30 -4.38 1.05
C THR A 155 0.09 -3.31 2.07
N PRO A 156 0.04 -3.59 3.39
CA PRO A 156 0.52 -2.68 4.40
C PRO A 156 2.03 -2.39 4.26
N VAL A 157 2.39 -1.13 4.30
CA VAL A 157 3.78 -0.65 4.27
C VAL A 157 3.98 0.34 5.42
N ILE A 158 5.08 0.25 6.14
CA ILE A 158 5.48 1.28 7.10
C ILE A 158 6.70 2.01 6.56
N VAL A 159 6.60 3.33 6.45
CA VAL A 159 7.72 4.23 6.14
C VAL A 159 8.02 5.06 7.38
N THR A 160 9.22 4.91 7.90
CA THR A 160 9.67 5.56 9.12
C THR A 160 11.14 6.00 8.99
N SER A 161 11.68 6.63 10.02
CA SER A 161 13.10 6.96 10.10
C SER A 161 13.66 6.58 11.47
N ILE A 162 14.97 6.44 11.57
CA ILE A 162 15.61 6.08 12.84
C ILE A 162 15.22 7.05 13.97
N PRO A 163 15.27 8.39 13.81
CA PRO A 163 14.83 9.31 14.86
C PRO A 163 13.37 9.10 15.28
N ARG A 164 12.47 8.78 14.33
CA ARG A 164 11.07 8.49 14.65
C ARG A 164 10.90 7.20 15.44
N ILE A 165 11.62 6.14 15.06
CA ILE A 165 11.62 4.87 15.80
C ILE A 165 12.05 5.12 17.24
N LEU A 166 13.16 5.80 17.44
CA LEU A 166 13.69 6.10 18.78
C LEU A 166 12.71 6.95 19.61
N ASN A 167 12.15 8.01 19.02
CA ASN A 167 11.16 8.83 19.71
C ASN A 167 9.90 8.05 20.08
N SER A 168 9.43 7.17 19.20
CA SER A 168 8.28 6.30 19.50
C SER A 168 8.59 5.34 20.65
N LEU A 169 9.80 4.75 20.69
CA LEU A 169 10.23 3.85 21.76
C LEU A 169 10.37 4.53 23.11
N PHE A 170 10.57 5.86 23.14
CA PHE A 170 10.54 6.62 24.40
C PHE A 170 9.11 6.83 24.93
N GLY A 171 8.12 6.94 24.03
CA GLY A 171 6.75 7.31 24.40
C GLY A 171 5.76 6.14 24.51
N VAL A 172 6.11 4.93 24.07
CA VAL A 172 5.22 3.77 24.12
C VAL A 172 5.47 2.93 25.40
N GLU A 173 4.39 2.44 26.01
CA GLU A 173 4.45 1.52 27.14
C GLU A 173 4.95 0.13 26.70
N ASP A 174 4.40 -0.39 25.58
CA ASP A 174 4.79 -1.68 25.00
C ASP A 174 5.80 -1.50 23.87
N LYS A 175 7.08 -1.40 24.23
CA LYS A 175 8.20 -1.31 23.27
C LYS A 175 8.33 -2.56 22.42
N ASN A 176 8.10 -3.74 22.99
CA ASN A 176 8.22 -5.00 22.27
C ASN A 176 7.12 -5.14 21.23
N GLY A 177 5.89 -4.78 21.55
CA GLY A 177 4.78 -4.74 20.59
C GLY A 177 5.04 -3.77 19.45
N TYR A 178 5.62 -2.59 19.72
CA TYR A 178 6.00 -1.65 18.68
C TYR A 178 7.09 -2.21 17.74
N ILE A 179 8.15 -2.80 18.29
CA ILE A 179 9.22 -3.44 17.50
C ILE A 179 8.65 -4.60 16.68
N SER A 180 7.83 -5.46 17.29
CA SER A 180 7.18 -6.58 16.61
C SER A 180 6.29 -6.11 15.46
N LYS A 181 5.58 -4.99 15.61
CA LYS A 181 4.81 -4.36 14.51
C LYS A 181 5.70 -3.95 13.35
N LEU A 182 6.84 -3.29 13.62
CA LEU A 182 7.81 -2.92 12.58
C LEU A 182 8.39 -4.17 11.90
N ALA A 183 8.73 -5.19 12.69
CA ALA A 183 9.30 -6.43 12.17
C ALA A 183 8.29 -7.24 11.33
N SER A 184 6.99 -7.22 11.67
CA SER A 184 5.97 -8.07 11.05
C SER A 184 5.30 -7.46 9.82
N VAL A 185 5.35 -6.13 9.60
CA VAL A 185 4.74 -5.50 8.42
C VAL A 185 5.31 -6.08 7.11
N PRO A 186 4.50 -6.31 6.06
CA PRO A 186 5.00 -6.89 4.80
C PRO A 186 6.20 -6.14 4.20
N LEU A 187 6.18 -4.81 4.18
CA LEU A 187 7.32 -3.98 3.78
C LEU A 187 7.61 -2.91 4.82
N LEU A 188 8.85 -2.87 5.30
CA LEU A 188 9.37 -1.80 6.15
C LEU A 188 10.35 -0.94 5.34
N ILE A 189 10.19 0.37 5.40
CA ILE A 189 11.11 1.35 4.80
C ILE A 189 11.66 2.22 5.92
N ILE A 190 12.98 2.19 6.11
CA ILE A 190 13.71 3.01 7.08
C ILE A 190 14.48 4.08 6.33
N ASP A 191 14.05 5.33 6.48
CA ASP A 191 14.70 6.49 5.86
C ASP A 191 15.82 7.05 6.73
N ASP A 192 16.91 7.48 6.10
CA ASP A 192 18.08 8.13 6.69
C ASP A 192 18.77 7.31 7.82
N LEU A 193 19.13 6.04 7.53
CA LEU A 193 20.03 5.28 8.40
C LEU A 193 21.41 5.95 8.48
N GLY A 194 21.96 6.11 9.69
CA GLY A 194 23.22 6.80 9.95
C GLY A 194 23.04 8.30 10.26
N ALA A 195 21.78 8.76 10.45
CA ALA A 195 21.47 10.12 10.89
C ALA A 195 21.15 10.21 12.40
N GLU A 196 21.26 9.11 13.11
CA GLU A 196 21.02 8.98 14.54
C GLU A 196 22.12 9.59 15.40
N ARG A 197 21.76 9.90 16.65
CA ARG A 197 22.75 10.29 17.67
C ARG A 197 23.56 9.05 18.07
N ASP A 198 24.87 9.18 18.18
CA ASP A 198 25.78 8.12 18.61
C ASP A 198 25.67 7.93 20.14
N THR A 199 24.60 7.27 20.58
CA THR A 199 24.40 6.87 21.97
C THR A 199 24.20 5.35 22.05
N ASP A 200 24.71 4.73 23.11
CA ASP A 200 24.56 3.28 23.31
C ASP A 200 23.11 2.83 23.24
N TYR A 201 22.20 3.59 23.84
CA TYR A 201 20.77 3.31 23.79
C TYR A 201 20.22 3.33 22.35
N ALA A 202 20.56 4.37 21.57
CA ALA A 202 20.07 4.47 20.19
C ALA A 202 20.55 3.29 19.34
N LEU A 203 21.82 2.93 19.45
CA LEU A 203 22.42 1.81 18.73
C LEU A 203 21.79 0.46 19.11
N GLU A 204 21.54 0.24 20.41
CA GLU A 204 20.88 -0.97 20.91
C GLU A 204 19.46 -1.09 20.34
N GLN A 205 18.69 0.00 20.34
CA GLN A 205 17.32 -0.03 19.81
C GLN A 205 17.31 -0.24 18.30
N ILE A 206 18.19 0.41 17.55
CA ILE A 206 18.30 0.24 16.10
C ILE A 206 18.69 -1.21 15.77
N TYR A 207 19.71 -1.73 16.49
CA TYR A 207 20.10 -3.11 16.34
C TYR A 207 18.93 -4.05 16.56
N THR A 208 18.16 -3.85 17.64
CA THR A 208 17.00 -4.68 17.97
C THR A 208 15.95 -4.65 16.85
N VAL A 209 15.61 -3.46 16.32
CA VAL A 209 14.65 -3.34 15.21
C VAL A 209 15.13 -4.07 13.96
N ILE A 210 16.40 -3.88 13.58
CA ILE A 210 16.99 -4.52 12.39
C ILE A 210 17.11 -6.04 12.59
N ASP A 211 17.51 -6.50 13.78
CA ASP A 211 17.63 -7.92 14.12
C ASP A 211 16.27 -8.64 14.09
N GLU A 212 15.25 -8.04 14.68
CA GLU A 212 13.89 -8.59 14.63
C GLU A 212 13.34 -8.60 13.18
N ARG A 213 13.66 -7.59 12.36
CA ARG A 213 13.30 -7.59 10.94
C ARG A 213 14.03 -8.69 10.17
N TYR A 214 15.32 -8.88 10.44
CA TYR A 214 16.13 -9.95 9.88
C TYR A 214 15.55 -11.34 10.21
N LYS A 215 15.22 -11.59 11.49
CA LYS A 215 14.59 -12.84 11.94
C LYS A 215 13.20 -13.06 11.33
N ALA A 216 12.43 -11.99 11.15
CA ALA A 216 11.11 -12.06 10.53
C ALA A 216 11.16 -12.43 9.04
N ASN A 217 12.35 -12.37 8.42
CA ASN A 217 12.59 -12.72 7.03
C ASN A 217 11.61 -12.01 6.07
N LYS A 218 11.56 -10.67 6.15
CA LYS A 218 10.66 -9.84 5.32
C LYS A 218 11.41 -8.69 4.65
N PRO A 219 10.99 -8.24 3.45
CA PRO A 219 11.67 -7.19 2.71
C PRO A 219 11.86 -5.91 3.52
N LEU A 220 13.07 -5.36 3.46
CA LEU A 220 13.46 -4.10 4.07
C LEU A 220 13.99 -3.15 3.00
N ILE A 221 13.53 -1.91 2.98
CA ILE A 221 14.18 -0.85 2.20
C ILE A 221 14.84 0.13 3.18
N VAL A 222 16.12 0.41 2.95
CA VAL A 222 16.87 1.38 3.76
C VAL A 222 17.41 2.47 2.85
N THR A 223 17.28 3.71 3.27
CA THR A 223 18.00 4.82 2.65
C THR A 223 19.11 5.33 3.57
N THR A 224 20.22 5.77 3.01
CA THR A 224 21.35 6.31 3.79
C THR A 224 22.17 7.30 2.98
N ASN A 225 22.78 8.26 3.66
CA ASN A 225 23.75 9.18 3.07
C ASN A 225 25.20 8.64 3.21
N LEU A 226 25.39 7.54 3.92
CA LEU A 226 26.69 6.89 4.04
C LEU A 226 27.11 6.27 2.69
N SER A 227 28.41 6.26 2.44
CA SER A 227 28.96 5.52 1.30
C SER A 227 28.87 4.01 1.55
N PHE A 228 28.83 3.22 0.49
CA PHE A 228 28.80 1.77 0.63
C PHE A 228 30.06 1.23 1.33
N GLU A 229 31.19 1.89 1.16
CA GLU A 229 32.44 1.58 1.84
C GLU A 229 32.34 1.84 3.37
N ALA A 230 31.72 2.96 3.77
CA ALA A 230 31.50 3.27 5.18
C ALA A 230 30.55 2.27 5.86
N LEU A 231 29.60 1.72 5.10
CA LEU A 231 28.70 0.68 5.61
C LEU A 231 29.43 -0.68 5.77
N LYS A 232 30.35 -1.00 4.86
CA LYS A 232 31.13 -2.24 4.95
C LYS A 232 32.20 -2.21 6.05
N ASN A 233 32.83 -1.07 6.23
CA ASN A 233 33.99 -0.89 7.11
C ASN A 233 33.74 0.24 8.12
N PRO A 234 32.72 0.12 8.98
CA PRO A 234 32.53 1.11 10.04
C PRO A 234 33.64 0.98 11.09
N SER A 235 34.04 2.10 11.67
CA SER A 235 35.07 2.13 12.72
C SER A 235 34.63 1.47 14.03
N ASP A 236 33.32 1.42 14.28
CA ASP A 236 32.72 0.86 15.48
C ASP A 236 32.03 -0.47 15.20
N ILE A 237 32.37 -1.49 16.00
CA ILE A 237 31.81 -2.85 15.89
C ILE A 237 30.30 -2.89 16.09
N ARG A 238 29.72 -1.92 16.85
CA ARG A 238 28.27 -1.83 17.10
C ARG A 238 27.53 -1.54 15.80
N TYR A 239 28.02 -0.57 15.02
CA TYR A 239 27.49 -0.27 13.68
C TYR A 239 27.70 -1.41 12.69
N LYS A 240 28.82 -2.13 12.79
CA LYS A 240 29.11 -3.28 11.94
C LYS A 240 28.01 -4.32 11.99
N ARG A 241 27.54 -4.67 13.21
CA ARG A 241 26.45 -5.64 13.39
C ARG A 241 25.14 -5.20 12.73
N ILE A 242 24.84 -3.90 12.76
CA ILE A 242 23.64 -3.34 12.14
C ILE A 242 23.77 -3.39 10.61
N TYR A 243 24.90 -2.90 10.10
CA TYR A 243 25.11 -2.75 8.66
C TYR A 243 25.30 -4.08 7.95
N ASP A 244 25.94 -5.08 8.57
CA ASP A 244 26.07 -6.43 8.02
C ASP A 244 24.71 -7.06 7.74
N ARG A 245 23.73 -6.93 8.67
CA ARG A 245 22.36 -7.40 8.43
C ARG A 245 21.63 -6.65 7.33
N VAL A 246 21.80 -5.33 7.30
CA VAL A 246 21.19 -4.50 6.22
C VAL A 246 21.77 -4.89 4.86
N ILE A 247 23.09 -5.09 4.76
CA ILE A 247 23.75 -5.48 3.51
C ILE A 247 23.33 -6.90 3.09
N GLU A 248 23.12 -7.81 4.02
CA GLU A 248 22.64 -9.16 3.74
C GLU A 248 21.21 -9.18 3.23
N MET A 249 20.30 -8.38 3.84
CA MET A 249 18.89 -8.31 3.44
C MET A 249 18.64 -7.50 2.16
N CYS A 250 19.54 -6.58 1.79
CA CYS A 250 19.24 -5.52 0.83
C CYS A 250 20.22 -5.49 -0.34
N ILE A 251 19.68 -5.41 -1.56
CA ILE A 251 20.46 -5.16 -2.77
C ILE A 251 20.87 -3.67 -2.79
N PRO A 252 22.17 -3.36 -2.93
CA PRO A 252 22.65 -1.99 -2.92
C PRO A 252 22.41 -1.26 -4.26
N PHE A 253 21.83 -0.06 -4.18
CA PHE A 253 21.64 0.85 -5.31
C PHE A 253 22.28 2.21 -5.00
N ASN A 254 23.28 2.59 -5.79
CA ASN A 254 23.88 3.90 -5.72
C ASN A 254 23.03 4.93 -6.46
N LEU A 255 22.52 5.92 -5.73
CA LEU A 255 21.84 7.09 -6.28
C LEU A 255 22.84 8.27 -6.26
N SER A 256 23.75 8.28 -7.20
CA SER A 256 24.68 9.38 -7.44
C SER A 256 24.06 10.40 -8.41
N GLY A 257 24.40 11.67 -8.23
CA GLY A 257 23.94 12.73 -9.13
C GLY A 257 23.84 14.09 -8.44
N VAL A 258 23.37 15.07 -9.18
CA VAL A 258 23.15 16.44 -8.68
C VAL A 258 21.98 16.43 -7.69
N SER A 259 22.12 17.20 -6.60
CA SER A 259 21.04 17.34 -5.62
C SER A 259 19.80 17.95 -6.25
N ARG A 260 18.71 17.16 -6.32
CA ARG A 260 17.38 17.64 -6.78
C ARG A 260 16.84 18.75 -5.87
N ARG A 261 17.24 18.77 -4.58
CA ARG A 261 16.87 19.83 -3.64
C ARG A 261 17.51 21.15 -4.02
N GLU A 262 18.79 21.16 -4.42
CA GLU A 262 19.49 22.37 -4.87
C GLU A 262 18.90 22.91 -6.18
N ALA A 263 18.60 22.04 -7.14
CA ALA A 263 17.95 22.44 -8.39
C ALA A 263 16.59 23.11 -8.13
N LYS A 264 15.75 22.51 -7.26
CA LYS A 264 14.46 23.08 -6.85
C LYS A 264 14.63 24.40 -6.09
N ALA A 265 15.63 24.52 -5.21
CA ALA A 265 15.91 25.74 -4.48
C ALA A 265 16.35 26.89 -5.42
N LYS A 266 17.20 26.60 -6.41
CA LYS A 266 17.60 27.56 -7.44
C LYS A 266 16.41 28.04 -8.27
N ALA A 267 15.57 27.13 -8.74
CA ALA A 267 14.35 27.48 -9.49
C ALA A 267 13.37 28.33 -8.65
N LYS A 268 13.17 27.95 -7.38
CA LYS A 268 12.34 28.74 -6.44
C LYS A 268 12.90 30.14 -6.22
N ALA A 269 14.22 30.27 -6.02
CA ALA A 269 14.87 31.56 -5.83
C ALA A 269 14.75 32.45 -7.08
N GLN A 270 14.88 31.90 -8.29
CA GLN A 270 14.68 32.64 -9.53
C GLN A 270 13.25 33.14 -9.69
N ASN A 271 12.24 32.29 -9.39
CA ASN A 271 10.83 32.68 -9.43
C ASN A 271 10.49 33.75 -8.36
N ALA A 272 11.04 33.58 -7.14
CA ALA A 272 10.84 34.55 -6.08
C ALA A 272 11.44 35.93 -6.43
N LYS A 273 12.62 35.98 -7.05
CA LYS A 273 13.21 37.25 -7.55
C LYS A 273 12.31 38.00 -8.52
N LYS A 274 11.64 37.29 -9.45
CA LYS A 274 10.67 37.88 -10.42
C LYS A 274 9.41 38.43 -9.74
N LEU A 275 9.06 37.95 -8.54
CA LEU A 275 7.88 38.38 -7.80
C LEU A 275 8.18 39.49 -6.80
N LEU A 276 9.44 39.57 -6.34
CA LEU A 276 9.85 40.50 -5.28
C LEU A 276 10.55 41.75 -5.82
N PHE A 277 11.10 41.68 -7.03
CA PHE A 277 11.84 42.71 -7.71
C PHE A 277 11.40 42.90 -9.17
#